data_7d999dba74e179e71882adea61487ec3
#
_entry.id   7d999dba74e179e71882adea61487ec3
#
_cell.length_a   1.000
_cell.length_b   1.000
_cell.length_c   1.000
_cell.angle_alpha   90.00
_cell.angle_beta   90.00
_cell.angle_gamma   90.00
#
_symmetry.space_group_name_H-M   'P 1'
#
loop_
_entity.id
_entity.type
_entity.pdbx_description
1 polymer ?
#
loop_
_entity_poly.entity_id
_entity_poly.type
_entity_poly.pdbx_seq_one_letter_code
_entity_poly.pdbx_strand_id
1 'polypeptide(L)'
;MNSQLALIQNIDALLPQTQCGLCGHRDGCLPYAKAVSEGEEANKCVPGGQPVADALASLLGRAKLKAEESVWPIQSDGRPQRMKAIIREDECIGCTKCISACPVDAIIGSGKLMHSILTDLCTGCELCIPPCPVDCIDLIAEHHAVPDETMRIAEQNDLRNRYYSHIQREEKRGLNRKGPVVRANIDTALFAQFSAQNDSVPDIVITLNKAKPTVHVDVKSTIELAKIRTQIKKLEKQLGVREDAKKRLQ
;
A
#
# COMPACT_ATOMS: atom_id res chain seq x y z
N MET A 1 1.68 6.66 31.12
CA MET A 1 0.90 6.04 30.01
C MET A 1 0.58 7.02 28.87
N ASN A 2 0.25 8.29 29.13
CA ASN A 2 -0.06 9.24 28.05
C ASN A 2 1.12 9.64 27.13
N SER A 3 2.34 9.70 27.64
CA SER A 3 3.51 10.16 26.85
C SER A 3 3.95 9.16 25.75
N GLN A 4 3.92 7.86 26.04
CA GLN A 4 4.29 6.83 25.06
C GLN A 4 3.24 6.72 23.94
N LEU A 5 1.94 6.79 24.28
CA LEU A 5 0.89 6.77 23.29
C LEU A 5 0.99 7.98 22.35
N ALA A 6 1.23 9.18 22.90
CA ALA A 6 1.44 10.38 22.09
C ALA A 6 2.68 10.25 21.19
N LEU A 7 3.75 9.63 21.66
CA LEU A 7 4.94 9.37 20.83
C LEU A 7 4.61 8.43 19.67
N ILE A 8 3.89 7.32 19.92
CA ILE A 8 3.45 6.39 18.87
C ILE A 8 2.59 7.11 17.83
N GLN A 9 1.65 7.97 18.26
CA GLN A 9 0.81 8.77 17.37
C GLN A 9 1.63 9.71 16.49
N ASN A 10 2.61 10.40 17.06
CA ASN A 10 3.48 11.30 16.31
C ASN A 10 4.34 10.53 15.28
N ILE A 11 4.84 9.35 15.65
CA ILE A 11 5.57 8.48 14.71
C ILE A 11 4.63 8.01 13.60
N ASP A 12 3.44 7.50 13.95
CA ASP A 12 2.47 7.00 12.96
C ASP A 12 2.01 8.10 12.00
N ALA A 13 1.89 9.35 12.49
CA ALA A 13 1.53 10.50 11.65
C ALA A 13 2.58 10.81 10.57
N LEU A 14 3.84 10.46 10.76
CA LEU A 14 4.91 10.65 9.78
C LEU A 14 4.97 9.52 8.74
N LEU A 15 4.32 8.37 9.00
CA LEU A 15 4.37 7.23 8.09
C LEU A 15 3.40 7.39 6.91
N PRO A 16 3.77 6.93 5.70
CA PRO A 16 2.98 7.13 4.48
C PRO A 16 1.67 6.34 4.41
N GLN A 17 1.38 5.50 5.38
CA GLN A 17 0.15 4.71 5.51
C GLN A 17 -0.14 3.77 4.33
N THR A 18 0.89 3.31 3.63
CA THR A 18 0.76 2.34 2.52
C THR A 18 0.40 0.94 2.98
N GLN A 19 0.57 0.62 4.26
CA GLN A 19 0.27 -0.67 4.90
C GLN A 19 0.95 -1.87 4.20
N CYS A 20 2.13 -1.66 3.61
CA CYS A 20 2.80 -2.63 2.72
C CYS A 20 3.57 -3.74 3.44
N GLY A 21 3.95 -3.53 4.70
CA GLY A 21 4.74 -4.49 5.48
C GLY A 21 6.20 -4.62 5.08
N LEU A 22 6.74 -3.79 4.18
CA LEU A 22 8.14 -3.85 3.70
C LEU A 22 9.16 -3.58 4.82
N CYS A 23 8.78 -2.83 5.85
CA CYS A 23 9.60 -2.61 7.05
C CYS A 23 9.70 -3.84 7.98
N GLY A 24 9.10 -4.99 7.60
CA GLY A 24 9.02 -6.20 8.42
C GLY A 24 7.73 -6.32 9.25
N HIS A 25 6.96 -5.25 9.38
CA HIS A 25 5.70 -5.21 10.13
C HIS A 25 4.50 -5.42 9.20
N ARG A 26 4.11 -6.69 9.00
CA ARG A 26 3.06 -7.08 8.04
C ARG A 26 1.66 -6.60 8.41
N ASP A 27 1.44 -6.29 9.69
CA ASP A 27 0.16 -5.82 10.22
C ASP A 27 -0.01 -4.29 10.10
N GLY A 28 0.79 -3.65 9.25
CA GLY A 28 0.63 -2.26 8.86
C GLY A 28 1.61 -1.28 9.50
N CYS A 29 1.30 0.01 9.38
CA CYS A 29 2.21 1.09 9.82
C CYS A 29 2.22 1.28 11.33
N LEU A 30 1.08 1.09 12.02
CA LEU A 30 0.98 1.27 13.47
C LEU A 30 1.89 0.34 14.28
N PRO A 31 2.02 -0.97 13.97
CA PRO A 31 3.00 -1.84 14.62
C PRO A 31 4.44 -1.37 14.46
N TYR A 32 4.81 -0.85 13.28
CA TYR A 32 6.13 -0.25 13.10
C TYR A 32 6.31 1.02 13.95
N ALA A 33 5.30 1.90 13.99
CA ALA A 33 5.34 3.08 14.84
C ALA A 33 5.56 2.73 16.33
N LYS A 34 4.89 1.68 16.81
CA LYS A 34 5.08 1.15 18.16
C LYS A 34 6.51 0.64 18.37
N ALA A 35 7.02 -0.19 17.47
CA ALA A 35 8.36 -0.75 17.55
C ALA A 35 9.45 0.35 17.54
N VAL A 36 9.29 1.38 16.70
CA VAL A 36 10.19 2.54 16.69
C VAL A 36 10.15 3.31 18.01
N SER A 37 8.98 3.44 18.65
CA SER A 37 8.86 4.07 19.99
C SER A 37 9.56 3.25 21.08
N GLU A 38 9.69 1.95 20.88
CA GLU A 38 10.35 1.00 21.78
C GLU A 38 11.86 0.82 21.48
N GLY A 39 12.37 1.48 20.43
CA GLY A 39 13.81 1.50 20.15
C GLY A 39 14.22 0.91 18.81
N GLU A 40 13.30 0.40 18.00
CA GLU A 40 13.61 -0.07 16.65
C GLU A 40 14.15 1.07 15.76
N GLU A 41 14.93 0.71 14.74
CA GLU A 41 15.50 1.67 13.79
C GLU A 41 14.40 2.40 13.00
N ALA A 42 14.60 3.72 12.82
CA ALA A 42 13.59 4.60 12.25
C ALA A 42 13.67 4.72 10.71
N ASN A 43 14.59 4.00 10.06
CA ASN A 43 14.89 4.11 8.62
C ASN A 43 14.28 3.00 7.76
N LYS A 44 13.50 2.07 8.34
CA LYS A 44 13.01 0.86 7.64
C LYS A 44 11.79 1.11 6.73
N CYS A 45 11.18 2.29 6.79
CA CYS A 45 10.01 2.60 5.96
C CYS A 45 10.41 2.83 4.51
N VAL A 46 10.34 1.79 3.67
CA VAL A 46 10.70 1.87 2.24
C VAL A 46 9.87 2.92 1.49
N PRO A 47 8.51 2.93 1.53
CA PRO A 47 7.73 3.94 0.79
C PRO A 47 7.93 5.37 1.30
N GLY A 48 8.34 5.52 2.55
CA GLY A 48 8.65 6.83 3.14
C GLY A 48 9.95 7.43 2.63
N GLY A 49 10.91 6.58 2.26
CA GLY A 49 12.24 6.99 1.81
C GLY A 49 13.00 7.80 2.83
N GLN A 50 14.02 8.53 2.36
CA GLN A 50 14.88 9.35 3.22
C GLN A 50 14.12 10.45 3.99
N PRO A 51 13.11 11.15 3.42
CA PRO A 51 12.38 12.17 4.16
C PRO A 51 11.70 11.66 5.43
N VAL A 52 11.10 10.46 5.39
CA VAL A 52 10.45 9.87 6.57
C VAL A 52 11.48 9.39 7.59
N ALA A 53 12.57 8.75 7.14
CA ALA A 53 13.67 8.35 8.02
C ALA A 53 14.25 9.55 8.77
N ASP A 54 14.49 10.67 8.09
CA ASP A 54 15.01 11.90 8.66
C ASP A 54 14.03 12.57 9.64
N ALA A 55 12.73 12.58 9.29
CA ALA A 55 11.68 13.13 10.15
C ALA A 55 11.54 12.32 11.44
N LEU A 56 11.55 10.99 11.35
CA LEU A 56 11.51 10.11 12.51
C LEU A 56 12.76 10.25 13.39
N ALA A 57 13.94 10.32 12.79
CA ALA A 57 15.19 10.55 13.52
C ALA A 57 15.15 11.89 14.28
N SER A 58 14.63 12.94 13.63
CA SER A 58 14.49 14.27 14.25
C SER A 58 13.49 14.27 15.40
N LEU A 59 12.33 13.63 15.22
CA LEU A 59 11.31 13.49 16.28
C LEU A 59 11.85 12.76 17.51
N LEU A 60 12.69 11.75 17.29
CA LEU A 60 13.22 10.88 18.34
C LEU A 60 14.56 11.39 18.94
N GLY A 61 15.14 12.45 18.39
CA GLY A 61 16.48 12.92 18.78
C GLY A 61 17.59 11.89 18.50
N ARG A 62 17.41 11.03 17.47
CA ARG A 62 18.36 9.98 17.08
C ARG A 62 19.21 10.42 15.88
N ALA A 63 20.34 9.73 15.68
CA ALA A 63 21.15 9.92 14.47
C ALA A 63 20.34 9.58 13.20
N LYS A 64 20.52 10.38 12.15
CA LYS A 64 19.92 10.11 10.84
C LYS A 64 20.63 8.92 10.21
N LEU A 65 19.84 7.93 9.80
CA LEU A 65 20.30 6.74 9.10
C LEU A 65 19.87 6.81 7.63
N LYS A 66 20.62 6.15 6.76
CA LYS A 66 20.20 5.96 5.37
C LYS A 66 18.90 5.13 5.35
N ALA A 67 17.89 5.58 4.61
CA ALA A 67 16.66 4.83 4.44
C ALA A 67 16.92 3.48 3.74
N GLU A 68 16.09 2.49 4.05
CA GLU A 68 16.09 1.21 3.35
C GLU A 68 15.89 1.40 1.85
N GLU A 69 16.58 0.58 1.06
CA GLU A 69 16.58 0.69 -0.39
C GLU A 69 15.24 0.23 -1.00
N SER A 70 14.78 0.99 -1.97
CA SER A 70 13.61 0.64 -2.77
C SER A 70 14.02 0.00 -4.09
N VAL A 71 13.21 -0.93 -4.59
CA VAL A 71 13.33 -1.45 -5.96
C VAL A 71 12.88 -0.42 -7.01
N TRP A 72 12.14 0.61 -6.59
CA TRP A 72 11.65 1.67 -7.46
C TRP A 72 12.59 2.88 -7.45
N PRO A 73 12.72 3.58 -8.59
CA PRO A 73 13.55 4.78 -8.68
C PRO A 73 13.16 5.84 -7.63
N ILE A 74 14.15 6.52 -7.09
CA ILE A 74 13.91 7.61 -6.13
C ILE A 74 13.56 8.90 -6.91
N GLN A 75 12.47 9.53 -6.52
CA GLN A 75 11.99 10.79 -7.09
C GLN A 75 12.74 11.99 -6.51
N SER A 76 12.47 13.18 -7.05
CA SER A 76 13.10 14.45 -6.63
C SER A 76 12.85 14.83 -5.18
N ASP A 77 11.80 14.30 -4.56
CA ASP A 77 11.45 14.51 -3.15
C ASP A 77 12.11 13.49 -2.20
N GLY A 78 13.01 12.64 -2.71
CA GLY A 78 13.73 11.63 -1.92
C GLY A 78 12.91 10.39 -1.55
N ARG A 79 11.70 10.22 -2.12
CA ARG A 79 10.85 9.04 -1.93
C ARG A 79 10.87 8.15 -3.17
N PRO A 80 10.59 6.84 -3.03
CA PRO A 80 10.46 5.96 -4.19
C PRO A 80 9.28 6.37 -5.09
N GLN A 81 9.42 6.06 -6.38
CA GLN A 81 8.32 6.17 -7.35
C GLN A 81 7.08 5.45 -6.84
N ARG A 82 5.98 6.16 -6.82
CA ARG A 82 4.69 5.57 -6.43
C ARG A 82 4.18 4.66 -7.54
N MET A 83 3.70 3.50 -7.13
CA MET A 83 3.14 2.50 -8.02
C MET A 83 1.66 2.31 -7.74
N LYS A 84 0.90 1.92 -8.74
CA LYS A 84 -0.50 1.52 -8.63
C LYS A 84 -0.67 0.14 -9.24
N ALA A 85 -1.49 -0.69 -8.62
CA ALA A 85 -1.82 -1.99 -9.18
C ALA A 85 -2.98 -1.87 -10.17
N ILE A 86 -2.95 -2.65 -11.24
CA ILE A 86 -4.06 -2.82 -12.19
C ILE A 86 -4.30 -4.32 -12.42
N ILE A 87 -5.53 -4.70 -12.71
CA ILE A 87 -5.90 -6.08 -13.04
C ILE A 87 -6.16 -6.18 -14.54
N ARG A 88 -5.55 -7.18 -15.18
CA ARG A 88 -5.94 -7.59 -16.54
C ARG A 88 -7.24 -8.37 -16.41
N GLU A 89 -8.37 -7.69 -16.72
CA GLU A 89 -9.71 -8.22 -16.46
C GLU A 89 -10.02 -9.45 -17.31
N ASP A 90 -9.47 -9.53 -18.52
CA ASP A 90 -9.59 -10.66 -19.45
C ASP A 90 -8.88 -11.94 -18.94
N GLU A 91 -7.87 -11.81 -18.08
CA GLU A 91 -7.16 -12.93 -17.45
C GLU A 91 -7.70 -13.25 -16.05
N CYS A 92 -8.53 -12.39 -15.47
CA CYS A 92 -9.03 -12.54 -14.12
C CYS A 92 -10.10 -13.63 -14.02
N ILE A 93 -9.85 -14.63 -13.18
CA ILE A 93 -10.77 -15.77 -12.95
C ILE A 93 -11.77 -15.54 -11.81
N GLY A 94 -11.79 -14.37 -11.19
CA GLY A 94 -12.72 -14.06 -10.11
C GLY A 94 -12.49 -14.87 -8.81
N CYS A 95 -11.24 -15.18 -8.46
CA CYS A 95 -10.92 -16.01 -7.29
C CYS A 95 -11.02 -15.28 -5.92
N THR A 96 -11.23 -13.98 -5.90
CA THR A 96 -11.39 -13.08 -4.75
C THR A 96 -10.19 -12.96 -3.79
N LYS A 97 -9.07 -13.63 -4.03
CA LYS A 97 -7.90 -13.62 -3.13
C LYS A 97 -7.25 -12.23 -3.01
N CYS A 98 -7.23 -11.46 -4.10
CA CYS A 98 -6.71 -10.08 -4.08
C CYS A 98 -7.57 -9.13 -3.25
N ILE A 99 -8.90 -9.34 -3.22
CA ILE A 99 -9.83 -8.51 -2.42
C ILE A 99 -9.50 -8.63 -0.94
N SER A 100 -9.32 -9.87 -0.44
CA SER A 100 -9.01 -10.11 0.97
C SER A 100 -7.57 -9.69 1.36
N ALA A 101 -6.70 -9.51 0.38
CA ALA A 101 -5.33 -9.07 0.62
C ALA A 101 -5.17 -7.54 0.61
N CYS A 102 -6.19 -6.80 0.13
CA CYS A 102 -6.09 -5.35 0.00
C CYS A 102 -6.37 -4.65 1.34
N PRO A 103 -5.39 -3.95 1.93
CA PRO A 103 -5.54 -3.35 3.26
C PRO A 103 -6.43 -2.09 3.26
N VAL A 104 -6.75 -1.54 2.09
CA VAL A 104 -7.52 -0.30 1.94
C VAL A 104 -8.80 -0.49 1.13
N ASP A 105 -9.18 -1.75 0.85
CA ASP A 105 -10.36 -2.14 0.05
C ASP A 105 -10.46 -1.44 -1.31
N ALA A 106 -9.33 -1.27 -1.97
CA ALA A 106 -9.27 -0.67 -3.30
C ALA A 106 -9.71 -1.63 -4.42
N ILE A 107 -9.99 -2.91 -4.12
CA ILE A 107 -10.32 -3.93 -5.13
C ILE A 107 -11.78 -4.30 -5.03
N ILE A 108 -12.49 -4.15 -6.14
CA ILE A 108 -13.91 -4.48 -6.28
C ILE A 108 -14.10 -5.69 -7.17
N GLY A 109 -15.17 -6.43 -6.94
CA GLY A 109 -15.54 -7.61 -7.70
C GLY A 109 -16.22 -8.66 -6.83
N SER A 110 -16.49 -9.81 -7.40
CA SER A 110 -17.12 -10.92 -6.69
C SER A 110 -16.65 -12.28 -7.20
N GLY A 111 -16.99 -13.35 -6.47
CA GLY A 111 -16.62 -14.71 -6.89
C GLY A 111 -17.11 -15.07 -8.30
N LYS A 112 -16.22 -15.61 -9.13
CA LYS A 112 -16.45 -15.99 -10.53
C LYS A 112 -16.71 -14.83 -11.51
N LEU A 113 -16.54 -13.58 -11.06
CA LEU A 113 -16.57 -12.39 -11.93
C LEU A 113 -15.21 -11.71 -11.88
N MET A 114 -14.86 -10.99 -12.94
CA MET A 114 -13.61 -10.22 -12.97
C MET A 114 -13.54 -9.20 -11.83
N HIS A 115 -12.33 -8.90 -11.40
CA HIS A 115 -12.07 -7.85 -10.40
C HIS A 115 -11.47 -6.63 -11.07
N SER A 116 -11.72 -5.46 -10.49
CA SER A 116 -11.09 -4.21 -10.90
C SER A 116 -10.50 -3.49 -9.70
N ILE A 117 -9.45 -2.68 -9.92
CA ILE A 117 -8.83 -1.88 -8.89
C ILE A 117 -9.22 -0.42 -9.05
N LEU A 118 -9.72 0.18 -7.97
CA LEU A 118 -9.92 1.62 -7.88
C LEU A 118 -8.55 2.26 -7.66
N THR A 119 -7.92 2.70 -8.75
CA THR A 119 -6.52 3.18 -8.74
C THR A 119 -6.31 4.37 -7.81
N ASP A 120 -7.32 5.24 -7.67
CA ASP A 120 -7.26 6.40 -6.76
C ASP A 120 -7.16 5.98 -5.28
N LEU A 121 -7.63 4.77 -4.94
CA LEU A 121 -7.57 4.21 -3.59
C LEU A 121 -6.37 3.29 -3.38
N CYS A 122 -5.72 2.87 -4.46
CA CYS A 122 -4.60 1.92 -4.39
C CYS A 122 -3.36 2.60 -3.80
N THR A 123 -2.75 1.96 -2.79
CA THR A 123 -1.52 2.46 -2.14
C THR A 123 -0.24 1.95 -2.80
N GLY A 124 -0.32 1.02 -3.76
CA GLY A 124 0.84 0.38 -4.35
C GLY A 124 1.57 -0.58 -3.40
N CYS A 125 0.88 -1.11 -2.39
CA CYS A 125 1.46 -2.00 -1.38
C CYS A 125 1.86 -3.39 -1.88
N GLU A 126 1.49 -3.76 -3.10
CA GLU A 126 1.79 -5.03 -3.77
C GLU A 126 1.21 -6.29 -3.12
N LEU A 127 0.49 -6.19 -2.00
CA LEU A 127 -0.03 -7.33 -1.25
C LEU A 127 -1.05 -8.18 -2.03
N CYS A 128 -1.67 -7.63 -3.07
CA CYS A 128 -2.61 -8.35 -3.94
C CYS A 128 -1.92 -9.25 -4.98
N ILE A 129 -0.63 -9.06 -5.25
CA ILE A 129 0.11 -9.78 -6.30
C ILE A 129 0.40 -11.23 -5.90
N PRO A 130 1.03 -11.53 -4.73
CA PRO A 130 1.39 -12.90 -4.38
C PRO A 130 0.21 -13.88 -4.29
N PRO A 131 -0.99 -13.49 -3.82
CA PRO A 131 -2.11 -14.40 -3.75
C PRO A 131 -2.83 -14.65 -5.09
N CYS A 132 -2.49 -13.90 -6.16
CA CYS A 132 -3.11 -14.07 -7.47
C CYS A 132 -2.63 -15.36 -8.16
N PRO A 133 -3.49 -16.37 -8.37
CA PRO A 133 -3.05 -17.66 -8.91
C PRO A 133 -2.78 -17.63 -10.41
N VAL A 134 -3.24 -16.59 -11.11
CA VAL A 134 -3.08 -16.43 -12.57
C VAL A 134 -2.18 -15.28 -12.95
N ASP A 135 -1.57 -14.62 -11.96
CA ASP A 135 -0.63 -13.51 -12.15
C ASP A 135 -1.16 -12.39 -13.07
N CYS A 136 -2.44 -12.04 -12.91
CA CYS A 136 -3.12 -11.05 -13.74
C CYS A 136 -3.06 -9.61 -13.18
N ILE A 137 -2.17 -9.33 -12.21
CA ILE A 137 -2.05 -8.03 -11.57
C ILE A 137 -0.69 -7.43 -11.93
N ASP A 138 -0.72 -6.26 -12.57
CA ASP A 138 0.46 -5.51 -12.94
C ASP A 138 0.61 -4.25 -12.08
N LEU A 139 1.84 -3.73 -12.01
CA LEU A 139 2.14 -2.45 -11.40
C LEU A 139 2.42 -1.42 -12.49
N ILE A 140 1.80 -0.27 -12.36
CA ILE A 140 2.05 0.89 -13.21
C ILE A 140 2.57 2.05 -12.36
N ALA A 141 3.52 2.81 -12.92
CA ALA A 141 3.99 4.02 -12.26
C ALA A 141 2.89 5.08 -12.21
N GLU A 142 2.73 5.71 -11.06
CA GLU A 142 1.87 6.87 -10.92
C GLU A 142 2.60 8.11 -11.48
N HIS A 143 2.03 8.75 -12.49
CA HIS A 143 2.63 9.90 -13.17
C HIS A 143 2.07 11.25 -12.73
N HIS A 144 1.43 11.31 -11.57
CA HIS A 144 0.96 12.58 -11.01
C HIS A 144 2.13 13.39 -10.47
N ALA A 145 1.92 14.70 -10.40
CA ALA A 145 2.87 15.59 -9.73
C ALA A 145 3.09 15.15 -8.28
N VAL A 146 4.32 15.30 -7.81
CA VAL A 146 4.65 15.00 -6.40
C VAL A 146 3.73 15.84 -5.49
N PRO A 147 2.92 15.22 -4.62
CA PRO A 147 2.00 15.97 -3.77
C PRO A 147 2.76 16.87 -2.81
N ASP A 148 2.21 18.04 -2.53
CA ASP A 148 2.71 18.88 -1.45
C ASP A 148 2.45 18.27 -0.07
N GLU A 149 3.00 18.86 0.98
CA GLU A 149 2.90 18.32 2.34
C GLU A 149 1.46 18.27 2.85
N THR A 150 0.64 19.26 2.51
CA THR A 150 -0.77 19.30 2.91
C THR A 150 -1.57 18.17 2.27
N MET A 151 -1.35 17.94 0.98
CA MET A 151 -1.97 16.84 0.24
C MET A 151 -1.52 15.49 0.78
N ARG A 152 -0.24 15.35 1.15
CA ARG A 152 0.27 14.11 1.77
C ARG A 152 -0.39 13.79 3.09
N ILE A 153 -0.50 14.77 3.97
CA ILE A 153 -1.14 14.60 5.29
C ILE A 153 -2.60 14.19 5.11
N ALA A 154 -3.33 14.83 4.20
CA ALA A 154 -4.71 14.49 3.90
C ALA A 154 -4.83 13.05 3.38
N GLU A 155 -3.99 12.65 2.45
CA GLU A 155 -3.94 11.28 1.91
C GLU A 155 -3.60 10.25 2.99
N GLN A 156 -2.58 10.51 3.81
CA GLN A 156 -2.17 9.63 4.91
C GLN A 156 -3.33 9.41 5.90
N ASN A 157 -4.07 10.46 6.23
CA ASN A 157 -5.23 10.37 7.13
C ASN A 157 -6.36 9.54 6.50
N ASP A 158 -6.67 9.73 5.22
CA ASP A 158 -7.67 8.93 4.50
C ASP A 158 -7.27 7.45 4.45
N LEU A 159 -6.02 7.16 4.10
CA LEU A 159 -5.49 5.79 4.03
C LEU A 159 -5.51 5.11 5.41
N ARG A 160 -5.16 5.83 6.48
CA ARG A 160 -5.25 5.33 7.86
C ARG A 160 -6.68 4.96 8.23
N ASN A 161 -7.65 5.84 7.95
CA ASN A 161 -9.07 5.61 8.23
C ASN A 161 -9.62 4.43 7.44
N ARG A 162 -9.23 4.27 6.18
CA ARG A 162 -9.59 3.11 5.35
C ARG A 162 -9.06 1.81 5.93
N TYR A 163 -7.78 1.80 6.33
CA TYR A 163 -7.17 0.64 6.94
C TYR A 163 -7.88 0.24 8.24
N TYR A 164 -8.19 1.19 9.10
CA TYR A 164 -8.94 0.92 10.33
C TYR A 164 -10.34 0.37 10.05
N SER A 165 -11.05 0.94 9.07
CA SER A 165 -12.34 0.43 8.63
C SER A 165 -12.24 -0.99 8.06
N HIS A 166 -11.17 -1.30 7.33
CA HIS A 166 -10.89 -2.65 6.83
C HIS A 166 -10.72 -3.65 7.98
N ILE A 167 -9.88 -3.33 8.97
CA ILE A 167 -9.65 -4.20 10.12
C ILE A 167 -10.94 -4.45 10.89
N GLN A 168 -11.73 -3.44 11.18
CA GLN A 168 -13.01 -3.59 11.87
C GLN A 168 -13.98 -4.50 11.12
N ARG A 169 -14.00 -4.43 9.77
CA ARG A 169 -14.81 -5.33 8.95
C ARG A 169 -14.31 -6.76 9.01
N GLU A 170 -13.00 -6.97 8.93
CA GLU A 170 -12.43 -8.31 9.01
C GLU A 170 -12.63 -8.96 10.37
N GLU A 171 -12.54 -8.19 11.47
CA GLU A 171 -12.89 -8.67 12.81
C GLU A 171 -14.36 -9.10 12.89
N LYS A 172 -15.30 -8.27 12.40
CA LYS A 172 -16.73 -8.60 12.37
C LYS A 172 -17.01 -9.84 11.52
N ARG A 173 -16.32 -9.99 10.37
CA ARG A 173 -16.40 -11.19 9.52
C ARG A 173 -15.83 -12.41 10.23
N GLY A 174 -14.72 -12.26 10.94
CA GLY A 174 -14.09 -13.31 11.73
C GLY A 174 -15.00 -13.84 12.84
N LEU A 175 -15.69 -12.95 13.55
CA LEU A 175 -16.66 -13.32 14.60
C LEU A 175 -17.85 -14.12 14.05
N ASN A 176 -18.22 -13.91 12.78
CA ASN A 176 -19.35 -14.59 12.14
C ASN A 176 -18.94 -15.89 11.41
N ARG A 177 -17.65 -16.21 11.28
CA ARG A 177 -17.17 -17.44 10.64
C ARG A 177 -17.11 -18.60 11.63
N LYS A 178 -17.64 -19.75 11.22
CA LYS A 178 -17.53 -21.04 11.96
C LYS A 178 -16.18 -21.73 11.68
N GLY A 179 -15.06 -21.05 11.87
CA GLY A 179 -13.73 -21.63 11.58
C GLY A 179 -12.61 -20.89 12.30
N PRO A 180 -11.39 -21.43 12.33
CA PRO A 180 -10.27 -20.73 12.94
C PRO A 180 -10.01 -19.40 12.21
N VAL A 181 -10.09 -18.33 12.97
CA VAL A 181 -9.77 -16.99 12.50
C VAL A 181 -8.27 -16.79 12.66
N VAL A 182 -7.55 -16.60 11.57
CA VAL A 182 -6.20 -16.05 11.64
C VAL A 182 -6.38 -14.58 12.00
N ARG A 183 -6.23 -14.26 13.27
CA ARG A 183 -6.23 -12.85 13.72
C ARG A 183 -4.90 -12.24 13.31
N ALA A 184 -4.96 -11.08 12.65
CA ALA A 184 -3.80 -10.21 12.59
C ALA A 184 -3.39 -9.92 14.04
N ASN A 185 -2.09 -9.95 14.31
CA ASN A 185 -1.55 -9.78 15.67
C ASN A 185 -1.52 -8.27 16.02
N ILE A 186 -2.67 -7.61 15.79
CA ILE A 186 -2.84 -6.20 16.07
C ILE A 186 -3.15 -6.07 17.54
N ASP A 187 -2.42 -5.21 18.22
CA ASP A 187 -2.74 -4.79 19.58
C ASP A 187 -4.09 -4.05 19.55
N THR A 188 -5.18 -4.81 19.73
CA THR A 188 -6.55 -4.33 19.63
C THR A 188 -6.83 -3.24 20.66
N ALA A 189 -6.11 -3.21 21.79
CA ALA A 189 -6.22 -2.16 22.78
C ALA A 189 -5.61 -0.84 22.29
N LEU A 190 -4.45 -0.91 21.65
CA LEU A 190 -3.80 0.25 21.02
C LEU A 190 -4.66 0.77 19.86
N PHE A 191 -5.19 -0.14 19.03
CA PHE A 191 -6.08 0.18 17.93
C PHE A 191 -7.37 0.88 18.39
N ALA A 192 -8.04 0.37 19.44
CA ALA A 192 -9.25 0.98 19.98
C ALA A 192 -8.99 2.41 20.52
N GLN A 193 -7.83 2.65 21.13
CA GLN A 193 -7.44 3.97 21.59
C GLN A 193 -7.25 4.97 20.44
N PHE A 194 -6.67 4.52 19.31
CA PHE A 194 -6.48 5.34 18.11
C PHE A 194 -7.82 5.64 17.42
N SER A 195 -8.73 4.65 17.32
CA SER A 195 -10.05 4.84 16.72
C SER A 195 -10.92 5.83 17.51
N ALA A 196 -10.92 5.72 18.83
CA ALA A 196 -11.71 6.61 19.70
C ALA A 196 -11.25 8.08 19.64
N GLN A 197 -10.00 8.34 19.30
CA GLN A 197 -9.45 9.70 19.17
C GLN A 197 -9.71 10.33 17.79
N ASN A 198 -9.89 9.51 16.75
CA ASN A 198 -10.21 10.00 15.41
C ASN A 198 -11.67 10.44 15.25
N ASP A 199 -12.59 9.98 16.09
CA ASP A 199 -13.98 10.46 16.12
C ASP A 199 -14.10 11.92 16.62
N SER A 200 -13.02 12.49 17.17
CA SER A 200 -12.95 13.86 17.68
C SER A 200 -12.15 14.82 16.78
N VAL A 201 -11.78 14.41 15.57
CA VAL A 201 -11.25 15.35 14.58
C VAL A 201 -12.38 16.28 14.19
N PRO A 202 -12.29 17.61 14.48
CA PRO A 202 -13.32 18.52 14.07
C PRO A 202 -13.47 18.39 12.57
N ASP A 203 -14.72 18.32 12.09
CA ASP A 203 -15.07 18.43 10.68
C ASP A 203 -14.42 19.70 10.11
N ILE A 204 -13.17 19.59 9.69
CA ILE A 204 -12.65 20.52 8.72
C ILE A 204 -13.39 20.16 7.45
N VAL A 205 -14.57 20.76 7.30
CA VAL A 205 -15.28 20.85 6.04
C VAL A 205 -14.32 21.53 5.08
N ILE A 206 -13.43 20.75 4.48
CA ILE A 206 -12.73 21.15 3.28
C ILE A 206 -13.83 21.19 2.23
N THR A 207 -14.39 22.38 2.04
CA THR A 207 -15.12 22.71 0.85
C THR A 207 -14.12 22.57 -0.29
N LEU A 208 -13.98 21.33 -0.77
CA LEU A 208 -13.31 21.05 -2.01
C LEU A 208 -14.09 21.77 -3.07
N ASN A 209 -13.64 22.98 -3.38
CA ASN A 209 -13.98 23.63 -4.63
C ASN A 209 -13.70 22.61 -5.72
N LYS A 210 -14.77 22.23 -6.41
CA LYS A 210 -14.80 21.30 -7.54
C LYS A 210 -14.02 21.88 -8.74
N ALA A 211 -12.72 21.96 -8.61
CA ALA A 211 -11.82 22.06 -9.73
C ALA A 211 -11.25 20.66 -9.92
N LYS A 212 -11.95 19.83 -10.68
CA LYS A 212 -11.35 18.63 -11.27
C LYS A 212 -10.13 19.09 -12.08
N PRO A 213 -8.91 18.68 -11.74
CA PRO A 213 -7.85 18.71 -12.73
C PRO A 213 -8.21 17.64 -13.76
N THR A 214 -8.75 18.05 -14.89
CA THR A 214 -8.91 17.22 -16.08
C THR A 214 -7.53 17.04 -16.73
N VAL A 215 -6.68 16.26 -16.10
CA VAL A 215 -5.59 15.64 -16.82
C VAL A 215 -6.18 14.34 -17.36
N HIS A 216 -6.62 14.38 -18.61
CA HIS A 216 -6.92 13.20 -19.39
C HIS A 216 -5.62 12.42 -19.56
N VAL A 217 -5.30 11.55 -18.59
CA VAL A 217 -4.42 10.43 -18.87
C VAL A 217 -5.25 9.51 -19.75
N ASP A 218 -4.84 9.35 -20.99
CA ASP A 218 -5.50 8.43 -21.90
C ASP A 218 -5.30 7.01 -21.36
N VAL A 219 -6.31 6.55 -20.61
CA VAL A 219 -6.36 5.22 -20.00
C VAL A 219 -6.15 4.13 -21.06
N LYS A 220 -6.55 4.40 -22.33
CA LYS A 220 -6.34 3.46 -23.45
C LYS A 220 -4.86 3.25 -23.76
N SER A 221 -4.06 4.32 -23.82
CA SER A 221 -2.62 4.20 -24.06
C SER A 221 -1.89 3.50 -22.93
N THR A 222 -2.32 3.70 -21.67
CA THR A 222 -1.73 3.02 -20.51
C THR A 222 -2.05 1.52 -20.54
N ILE A 223 -3.29 1.14 -20.90
CA ILE A 223 -3.71 -0.24 -21.08
C ILE A 223 -2.97 -0.91 -22.25
N GLU A 224 -2.79 -0.21 -23.38
CA GLU A 224 -2.01 -0.73 -24.51
C GLU A 224 -0.55 -0.97 -24.16
N LEU A 225 0.10 -0.07 -23.43
CA LEU A 225 1.46 -0.26 -22.95
C LEU A 225 1.59 -1.44 -22.00
N ALA A 226 0.61 -1.66 -21.11
CA ALA A 226 0.57 -2.83 -20.24
C ALA A 226 0.41 -4.12 -21.04
N LYS A 227 -0.45 -4.15 -22.07
CA LYS A 227 -0.63 -5.29 -23.00
C LYS A 227 0.68 -5.63 -23.74
N ILE A 228 1.36 -4.62 -24.25
CA ILE A 228 2.65 -4.79 -24.94
C ILE A 228 3.71 -5.37 -24.00
N ARG A 229 3.83 -4.87 -22.76
CA ARG A 229 4.76 -5.41 -21.76
C ARG A 229 4.46 -6.88 -21.42
N THR A 230 3.18 -7.24 -21.32
CA THR A 230 2.77 -8.62 -21.07
C THR A 230 3.10 -9.54 -22.24
N GLN A 231 2.93 -9.06 -23.48
CA GLN A 231 3.32 -9.80 -24.68
C GLN A 231 4.84 -9.99 -24.74
N ILE A 232 5.62 -8.97 -24.38
CA ILE A 232 7.08 -9.06 -24.30
C ILE A 232 7.49 -10.13 -23.28
N LYS A 233 6.98 -10.09 -22.05
CA LYS A 233 7.26 -11.12 -21.03
C LYS A 233 6.87 -12.54 -21.49
N LYS A 234 5.75 -12.66 -22.21
CA LYS A 234 5.28 -13.96 -22.73
C LYS A 234 6.22 -14.49 -23.83
N LEU A 235 6.72 -13.60 -24.69
CA LEU A 235 7.70 -13.93 -25.72
C LEU A 235 9.07 -14.25 -25.12
N GLU A 236 9.52 -13.50 -24.12
CA GLU A 236 10.76 -13.77 -23.39
C GLU A 236 10.73 -15.15 -22.72
N LYS A 237 9.60 -15.49 -22.06
CA LYS A 237 9.38 -16.83 -21.47
C LYS A 237 9.40 -17.94 -22.52
N GLN A 238 8.80 -17.71 -23.69
CA GLN A 238 8.83 -18.66 -24.82
C GLN A 238 10.23 -18.80 -25.43
N LEU A 239 10.98 -17.72 -25.52
CA LEU A 239 12.37 -17.72 -25.98
C LEU A 239 13.29 -18.44 -24.99
N GLY A 240 13.16 -18.18 -23.69
CA GLY A 240 13.89 -18.89 -22.62
C GLY A 240 13.64 -20.40 -22.65
N VAL A 241 12.40 -20.83 -22.83
CA VAL A 241 12.07 -22.26 -22.96
C VAL A 241 12.69 -22.87 -24.25
N ARG A 242 12.78 -22.09 -25.33
CA ARG A 242 13.45 -22.55 -26.56
C ARG A 242 14.96 -22.64 -26.44
N GLU A 243 15.59 -21.74 -25.72
CA GLU A 243 17.05 -21.79 -25.43
C GLU A 243 17.40 -22.97 -24.52
N ASP A 244 16.59 -23.23 -23.50
CA ASP A 244 16.77 -24.40 -22.63
C ASP A 244 16.55 -25.74 -23.39
N ALA A 245 15.61 -25.77 -24.33
CA ALA A 245 15.39 -26.94 -25.18
C ALA A 245 16.56 -27.16 -26.14
N LYS A 246 17.16 -26.08 -26.70
CA LYS A 246 18.38 -26.17 -27.55
C LYS A 246 19.60 -26.67 -26.76
N LYS A 247 19.79 -26.21 -25.52
CA LYS A 247 20.86 -26.66 -24.64
C LYS A 247 20.76 -28.13 -24.22
N ARG A 248 19.58 -28.72 -24.25
CA ARG A 248 19.35 -30.15 -23.94
C ARG A 248 19.55 -31.06 -25.13
N LEU A 249 19.66 -30.52 -26.35
CA LEU A 249 19.86 -31.24 -27.60
C LEU A 249 21.32 -31.16 -28.14
N GLN A 250 22.19 -30.44 -27.43
CA GLN A 250 23.65 -30.43 -27.59
C GLN A 250 24.34 -31.25 -26.49
#